data_9cd179fe817db3738a5e1bc8dcb8e074
#
_entry.id   9cd179fe817db3738a5e1bc8dcb8e074
#
_cell.length_a   1.000
_cell.length_b   1.000
_cell.length_c   1.000
_cell.angle_alpha   90.00
_cell.angle_beta   90.00
_cell.angle_gamma   90.00
#
_symmetry.space_group_name_H-M   'P 1'
#
loop_
_entity.id
_entity.type
_entity.pdbx_description
1 polymer ?
#
loop_
_entity_poly.entity_id
_entity_poly.type
_entity_poly.pdbx_seq_one_letter_code
_entity_poly.pdbx_strand_id
1 'polypeptide(L)'
;MHSPMVAAQNEPRRQYGVAPLIWDAALARDAAVYAARLARTNRFEHDTQNGRHPKQGENLWMGTRGAYSFGEMIGLLIDERKFYRPGRFPAVSRTGNWSHVAHYTQIVWPTSKRVGCATASNRTNDFLVCRYLPAGNVVGTMLR
;
A
#
# COMPACT_ATOMS: atom_id res chain seq x y z
N MET A 1 -3.76 -9.92 14.20
CA MET A 1 -2.52 -9.35 13.86
C MET A 1 -2.49 -8.24 12.84
N HIS A 2 -3.58 -7.52 12.75
CA HIS A 2 -3.61 -6.32 11.91
C HIS A 2 -2.91 -5.12 12.55
N SER A 3 -2.76 -5.08 13.88
CA SER A 3 -2.18 -3.93 14.57
C SER A 3 -0.83 -3.48 14.05
N PRO A 4 0.15 -4.36 13.82
CA PRO A 4 1.45 -3.91 13.30
C PRO A 4 1.35 -3.26 11.92
N MET A 5 0.45 -3.76 11.07
CA MET A 5 0.30 -3.24 9.72
C MET A 5 -0.31 -1.84 9.71
N VAL A 6 -1.37 -1.61 10.49
CA VAL A 6 -2.01 -0.30 10.53
C VAL A 6 -1.19 0.71 11.33
N ALA A 7 -0.57 0.29 12.42
CA ALA A 7 0.27 1.17 13.23
C ALA A 7 1.46 1.69 12.44
N ALA A 8 2.11 0.81 11.67
CA ALA A 8 3.25 1.19 10.85
C ALA A 8 2.87 2.23 9.79
N GLN A 9 1.69 2.13 9.22
CA GLN A 9 1.22 3.09 8.23
C GLN A 9 0.78 4.41 8.85
N ASN A 10 0.27 4.38 10.06
CA ASN A 10 -0.20 5.60 10.74
C ASN A 10 0.94 6.48 11.24
N GLU A 11 2.14 5.94 11.42
CA GLU A 11 3.29 6.73 11.80
C GLU A 11 3.64 7.79 10.76
N PRO A 12 3.89 7.45 9.49
CA PRO A 12 4.17 8.48 8.48
C PRO A 12 2.94 9.37 8.20
N ARG A 13 1.73 8.86 8.39
CA ARG A 13 0.53 9.70 8.23
C ARG A 13 0.50 10.81 9.28
N ARG A 14 0.82 10.50 10.52
CA ARG A 14 0.89 11.50 11.58
C ARG A 14 1.95 12.54 11.23
N GLN A 15 3.11 12.10 10.76
CA GLN A 15 4.19 13.01 10.36
C GLN A 15 3.80 13.88 9.18
N TYR A 16 3.02 13.32 8.25
CA TYR A 16 2.53 14.07 7.09
C TYR A 16 1.39 15.02 7.47
N GLY A 17 0.77 14.83 8.63
CA GLY A 17 -0.30 15.69 9.13
C GLY A 17 -1.68 15.29 8.67
N VAL A 18 -1.92 14.01 8.37
CA VAL A 18 -3.23 13.51 7.94
C VAL A 18 -3.78 12.51 8.96
N ALA A 19 -5.10 12.33 8.94
CA ALA A 19 -5.80 11.47 9.89
C ALA A 19 -5.34 10.02 9.78
N PRO A 20 -5.36 9.27 10.88
CA PRO A 20 -4.98 7.86 10.85
C PRO A 20 -5.94 7.02 10.02
N LEU A 21 -5.39 5.97 9.41
CA LEU A 21 -6.19 4.93 8.76
C LEU A 21 -6.87 4.06 9.81
N ILE A 22 -8.08 3.59 9.49
CA ILE A 22 -8.83 2.66 10.30
C ILE A 22 -8.82 1.31 9.62
N TRP A 23 -8.53 0.24 10.39
CA TRP A 23 -8.53 -1.11 9.84
C TRP A 23 -9.94 -1.50 9.38
N ASP A 24 -10.01 -2.10 8.19
CA ASP A 24 -11.27 -2.55 7.60
C ASP A 24 -11.16 -4.04 7.27
N ALA A 25 -11.96 -4.85 7.94
CA ALA A 25 -11.91 -6.30 7.78
C ALA A 25 -12.33 -6.74 6.37
N ALA A 26 -13.24 -6.01 5.73
CA ALA A 26 -13.65 -6.35 4.36
C ALA A 26 -12.52 -6.11 3.37
N LEU A 27 -11.78 -4.99 3.53
CA LEU A 27 -10.59 -4.74 2.72
C LEU A 27 -9.52 -5.81 2.96
N ALA A 28 -9.36 -6.24 4.22
CA ALA A 28 -8.40 -7.28 4.55
C ALA A 28 -8.76 -8.61 3.89
N ARG A 29 -10.05 -8.95 3.83
CA ARG A 29 -10.49 -10.16 3.13
C ARG A 29 -10.21 -10.09 1.64
N ASP A 30 -10.47 -8.95 1.01
CA ASP A 30 -10.18 -8.75 -0.41
C ASP A 30 -8.68 -8.84 -0.66
N ALA A 31 -7.89 -8.23 0.22
CA ALA A 31 -6.43 -8.32 0.14
C ALA A 31 -5.95 -9.77 0.26
N ALA A 32 -6.55 -10.56 1.17
CA ALA A 32 -6.17 -11.95 1.37
C ALA A 32 -6.42 -12.79 0.12
N VAL A 33 -7.56 -12.59 -0.53
CA VAL A 33 -7.88 -13.31 -1.77
C VAL A 33 -6.83 -13.00 -2.84
N TYR A 34 -6.49 -11.74 -2.99
CA TYR A 34 -5.51 -11.36 -4.01
C TYR A 34 -4.09 -11.78 -3.65
N ALA A 35 -3.69 -11.69 -2.39
CA ALA A 35 -2.38 -12.16 -1.94
C ALA A 35 -2.21 -13.66 -2.23
N ALA A 36 -3.25 -14.46 -1.97
CA ALA A 36 -3.22 -15.88 -2.27
C ALA A 36 -3.05 -16.15 -3.77
N ARG A 37 -3.68 -15.32 -4.60
CA ARG A 37 -3.53 -15.43 -6.06
C ARG A 37 -2.11 -15.11 -6.50
N LEU A 38 -1.51 -14.05 -5.96
CA LEU A 38 -0.12 -13.71 -6.26
C LEU A 38 0.83 -14.85 -5.89
N ALA A 39 0.63 -15.42 -4.70
CA ALA A 39 1.46 -16.54 -4.24
C ALA A 39 1.32 -17.76 -5.14
N ARG A 40 0.09 -18.09 -5.53
CA ARG A 40 -0.19 -19.27 -6.35
C ARG A 40 0.36 -19.13 -7.77
N THR A 41 0.21 -17.94 -8.37
CA THR A 41 0.63 -17.70 -9.75
C THR A 41 2.06 -17.19 -9.88
N ASN A 42 2.65 -16.76 -8.76
CA ASN A 42 3.98 -16.13 -8.71
C ASN A 42 4.08 -14.93 -9.66
N ARG A 43 2.99 -14.20 -9.87
CA ARG A 43 2.92 -13.01 -10.71
C ARG A 43 2.74 -11.80 -9.81
N PHE A 44 3.72 -10.91 -9.82
CA PHE A 44 3.71 -9.72 -8.98
C PHE A 44 3.19 -8.53 -9.80
N GLU A 45 1.88 -8.36 -9.77
CA GLU A 45 1.21 -7.31 -10.55
C GLU A 45 -0.05 -6.84 -9.81
N HIS A 46 -0.44 -5.59 -10.05
CA HIS A 46 -1.66 -5.06 -9.48
C HIS A 46 -2.89 -5.78 -10.01
N ASP A 47 -3.91 -5.89 -9.14
CA ASP A 47 -5.22 -6.41 -9.51
C ASP A 47 -5.93 -5.38 -10.39
N THR A 48 -6.46 -5.82 -11.52
CA THR A 48 -7.25 -4.96 -12.41
C THR A 48 -8.53 -4.50 -11.74
N GLN A 49 -9.05 -5.28 -10.78
CA GLN A 49 -10.30 -5.02 -10.09
C GLN A 49 -11.48 -4.82 -11.05
N ASN A 50 -11.48 -5.57 -12.15
CA ASN A 50 -12.56 -5.52 -13.13
C ASN A 50 -13.90 -5.78 -12.47
N GLY A 51 -14.88 -4.90 -12.74
CA GLY A 51 -16.23 -5.01 -12.18
C GLY A 51 -16.37 -4.54 -10.73
N ARG A 52 -15.29 -4.11 -10.08
CA ARG A 52 -15.36 -3.59 -8.71
C ARG A 52 -15.61 -2.09 -8.73
N HIS A 53 -16.63 -1.67 -7.97
CA HIS A 53 -16.96 -0.25 -7.79
C HIS A 53 -17.32 0.01 -6.35
N PRO A 54 -16.66 0.97 -5.68
CA PRO A 54 -15.48 1.71 -6.17
C PRO A 54 -14.24 0.81 -6.20
N LYS A 55 -13.29 1.15 -7.05
CA LYS A 55 -12.00 0.47 -7.04
C LYS A 55 -11.26 0.83 -5.76
N GLN A 56 -10.52 -0.14 -5.24
CA GLN A 56 -9.72 0.05 -4.04
C GLN A 56 -8.32 0.51 -4.42
N GLY A 57 -7.71 1.37 -3.60
CA GLY A 57 -6.28 1.61 -3.69
C GLY A 57 -5.55 0.33 -3.31
N GLU A 58 -4.30 0.19 -3.77
CA GLU A 58 -3.57 -1.05 -3.56
C GLU A 58 -2.09 -0.79 -3.47
N ASN A 59 -1.46 -1.37 -2.44
CA ASN A 59 -0.01 -1.49 -2.35
C ASN A 59 0.35 -2.97 -2.32
N LEU A 60 1.42 -3.31 -3.02
CA LEU A 60 1.95 -4.67 -3.09
C LEU A 60 3.40 -4.69 -2.63
N TRP A 61 3.79 -5.78 -1.97
CA TRP A 61 5.18 -6.02 -1.60
C TRP A 61 5.48 -7.51 -1.71
N MET A 62 6.70 -7.84 -2.06
CA MET A 62 7.15 -9.23 -2.16
C MET A 62 8.58 -9.30 -1.66
N GLY A 63 8.90 -10.37 -0.93
CA GLY A 63 10.24 -10.60 -0.43
C GLY A 63 10.45 -12.06 -0.05
N THR A 64 11.69 -12.39 0.31
CA THR A 64 12.07 -13.76 0.68
C THR A 64 11.24 -14.26 1.84
N ARG A 65 10.67 -15.43 1.68
CA ARG A 65 9.82 -16.05 2.68
C ARG A 65 10.50 -16.11 4.05
N GLY A 66 9.79 -15.63 5.05
CA GLY A 66 10.22 -15.67 6.45
C GLY A 66 11.28 -14.67 6.84
N ALA A 67 11.76 -13.83 5.91
CA ALA A 67 12.86 -12.90 6.16
C ALA A 67 12.43 -11.57 6.75
N TYR A 68 11.13 -11.21 6.65
CA TYR A 68 10.65 -9.88 7.03
C TYR A 68 9.43 -9.97 7.94
N SER A 69 9.41 -9.12 8.96
CA SER A 69 8.20 -8.90 9.76
C SER A 69 7.21 -8.01 9.00
N PHE A 70 5.97 -7.93 9.47
CA PHE A 70 4.97 -7.04 8.86
C PHE A 70 5.42 -5.59 8.92
N GLY A 71 6.00 -5.17 10.06
CA GLY A 71 6.52 -3.81 10.19
C GLY A 71 7.65 -3.51 9.22
N GLU A 72 8.51 -4.48 8.95
CA GLU A 72 9.59 -4.33 7.98
C GLU A 72 9.06 -4.22 6.56
N MET A 73 8.06 -5.03 6.20
CA MET A 73 7.43 -4.95 4.88
C MET A 73 6.86 -3.54 4.64
N ILE A 74 6.08 -3.04 5.58
CA ILE A 74 5.49 -1.70 5.48
C ILE A 74 6.58 -0.64 5.50
N GLY A 75 7.60 -0.81 6.34
CA GLY A 75 8.72 0.12 6.45
C GLY A 75 9.45 0.31 5.12
N LEU A 76 9.60 -0.76 4.34
CA LEU A 76 10.23 -0.66 3.02
C LEU A 76 9.39 0.16 2.05
N LEU A 77 8.06 0.07 2.13
CA LEU A 77 7.19 0.91 1.33
C LEU A 77 7.30 2.39 1.76
N ILE A 78 7.36 2.63 3.05
CA ILE A 78 7.47 3.98 3.62
C ILE A 78 8.82 4.61 3.26
N ASP A 79 9.87 3.80 3.13
CA ASP A 79 11.22 4.30 2.82
C ASP A 79 11.27 5.08 1.52
N GLU A 80 10.30 4.91 0.64
CA GLU A 80 10.18 5.69 -0.60
C GLU A 80 10.05 7.19 -0.34
N ARG A 81 9.69 7.61 0.88
CA ARG A 81 9.54 9.04 1.22
C ARG A 81 10.81 9.84 0.96
N LYS A 82 11.97 9.20 0.95
CA LYS A 82 13.23 9.88 0.63
C LYS A 82 13.26 10.43 -0.79
N PHE A 83 12.42 9.90 -1.67
CA PHE A 83 12.30 10.38 -3.06
C PHE A 83 11.09 11.28 -3.27
N TYR A 84 10.27 11.49 -2.24
CA TYR A 84 9.05 12.29 -2.35
C TYR A 84 9.34 13.78 -2.37
N ARG A 85 8.59 14.51 -3.19
CA ARG A 85 8.51 15.97 -3.14
C ARG A 85 7.06 16.41 -3.33
N PRO A 86 6.65 17.55 -2.71
CA PRO A 86 5.30 18.07 -2.91
C PRO A 86 5.04 18.42 -4.37
N GLY A 87 3.80 18.32 -4.76
CA GLY A 87 3.39 18.68 -6.12
C GLY A 87 2.07 18.06 -6.49
N ARG A 88 1.74 18.17 -7.75
CA ARG A 88 0.51 17.59 -8.30
C ARG A 88 0.79 16.17 -8.75
N PHE A 89 0.10 15.21 -8.14
CA PHE A 89 0.31 13.80 -8.46
C PHE A 89 0.03 13.54 -9.95
N PRO A 90 0.88 12.84 -10.70
CA PRO A 90 2.01 12.00 -10.25
C PRO A 90 3.38 12.70 -10.23
N ALA A 91 3.47 14.01 -10.42
CA ALA A 91 4.73 14.74 -10.47
C ALA A 91 5.26 15.04 -9.06
N VAL A 92 5.44 13.98 -8.25
CA VAL A 92 5.81 14.10 -6.83
C VAL A 92 7.06 13.29 -6.48
N SER A 93 7.84 12.90 -7.48
CA SER A 93 9.08 12.16 -7.24
C SER A 93 10.30 13.01 -7.59
N ARG A 94 11.27 13.04 -6.69
CA ARG A 94 12.56 13.69 -6.93
C ARG A 94 13.34 13.04 -8.08
N THR A 95 13.03 11.77 -8.37
CA THR A 95 13.70 11.03 -9.45
C THR A 95 13.06 11.28 -10.83
N GLY A 96 11.87 11.91 -10.85
CA GLY A 96 11.10 12.08 -12.08
C GLY A 96 10.25 10.87 -12.43
N ASN A 97 10.36 9.77 -11.69
CA ASN A 97 9.59 8.56 -11.90
C ASN A 97 8.62 8.36 -10.73
N TRP A 98 7.32 8.54 -10.98
CA TRP A 98 6.30 8.47 -9.95
C TRP A 98 6.22 7.08 -9.28
N SER A 99 6.60 6.03 -9.98
CA SER A 99 6.53 4.68 -9.42
C SER A 99 7.50 4.51 -8.24
N HIS A 100 8.52 5.37 -8.13
CA HIS A 100 9.47 5.31 -7.02
C HIS A 100 8.88 5.81 -5.69
N VAL A 101 7.71 6.47 -5.71
CA VAL A 101 7.07 7.01 -4.51
C VAL A 101 5.62 6.56 -4.34
N ALA A 102 5.09 5.77 -5.28
CA ALA A 102 3.66 5.46 -5.34
C ALA A 102 3.15 4.67 -4.13
N HIS A 103 3.98 3.83 -3.52
CA HIS A 103 3.58 3.12 -2.30
C HIS A 103 3.47 4.09 -1.13
N TYR A 104 4.46 4.97 -0.98
CA TYR A 104 4.45 5.96 0.07
C TYR A 104 3.26 6.92 -0.07
N THR A 105 3.01 7.43 -1.29
CA THR A 105 1.91 8.38 -1.49
C THR A 105 0.57 7.76 -1.18
N GLN A 106 0.36 6.48 -1.51
CA GLN A 106 -0.88 5.79 -1.13
C GLN A 106 -1.00 5.70 0.40
N ILE A 107 0.07 5.40 1.09
CA ILE A 107 0.05 5.27 2.55
C ILE A 107 -0.36 6.60 3.21
N VAL A 108 0.18 7.71 2.76
CA VAL A 108 -0.10 9.03 3.35
C VAL A 108 -1.22 9.78 2.66
N TRP A 109 -1.92 9.15 1.73
CA TRP A 109 -2.94 9.82 0.92
C TRP A 109 -4.03 10.41 1.80
N PRO A 110 -4.25 11.74 1.75
CA PRO A 110 -5.09 12.42 2.74
C PRO A 110 -6.53 11.94 2.78
N THR A 111 -7.11 11.59 1.63
CA THR A 111 -8.52 11.20 1.56
C THR A 111 -8.75 9.70 1.74
N SER A 112 -7.71 8.88 1.76
CA SER A 112 -7.85 7.46 2.11
C SER A 112 -8.09 7.35 3.61
N LYS A 113 -9.10 6.56 4.01
CA LYS A 113 -9.55 6.50 5.42
C LYS A 113 -9.44 5.12 6.02
N ARG A 114 -9.49 4.08 5.19
CA ARG A 114 -9.53 2.69 5.66
C ARG A 114 -8.48 1.88 4.95
N VAL A 115 -7.96 0.88 5.66
CA VAL A 115 -6.96 -0.04 5.12
C VAL A 115 -7.23 -1.45 5.63
N GLY A 116 -6.99 -2.41 4.78
CA GLY A 116 -6.92 -3.80 5.17
C GLY A 116 -5.79 -4.47 4.40
N CYS A 117 -5.02 -5.27 5.11
CA CYS A 117 -3.85 -5.93 4.54
C CYS A 117 -3.89 -7.42 4.83
N ALA A 118 -3.21 -8.19 3.98
CA ALA A 118 -3.03 -9.61 4.20
C ALA A 118 -1.75 -10.07 3.52
N THR A 119 -1.21 -11.18 4.00
CA THR A 119 -0.03 -11.81 3.40
C THR A 119 -0.38 -13.22 2.96
N ALA A 120 0.34 -13.70 1.97
CA ALA A 120 0.32 -15.10 1.55
C ALA A 120 1.73 -15.48 1.13
N SER A 121 2.04 -16.76 1.23
CA SER A 121 3.38 -17.26 0.92
C SER A 121 3.31 -18.37 -0.12
N ASN A 122 4.31 -18.42 -0.96
CA ASN A 122 4.58 -19.62 -1.74
C ASN A 122 5.88 -20.24 -1.21
N ARG A 123 6.49 -21.12 -2.00
CA ARG A 123 7.68 -21.84 -1.55
C ARG A 123 8.87 -20.91 -1.25
N THR A 124 8.97 -19.80 -1.97
CA THR A 124 10.16 -18.93 -1.93
C THR A 124 9.90 -17.51 -1.40
N ASN A 125 8.67 -17.03 -1.49
CA ASN A 125 8.38 -15.63 -1.20
C ASN A 125 7.14 -15.45 -0.33
N ASP A 126 7.13 -14.33 0.39
CA ASP A 126 5.96 -13.77 1.03
C ASP A 126 5.43 -12.63 0.15
N PHE A 127 4.11 -12.53 0.06
CA PHE A 127 3.43 -11.47 -0.68
C PHE A 127 2.53 -10.70 0.28
N LEU A 128 2.64 -9.38 0.26
CA LEU A 128 1.78 -8.49 1.03
C LEU A 128 0.88 -7.73 0.07
N VAL A 129 -0.40 -7.67 0.39
CA VAL A 129 -1.37 -6.82 -0.29
C VAL A 129 -2.04 -5.94 0.73
N CYS A 130 -2.06 -4.64 0.50
CA CYS A 130 -2.85 -3.68 1.28
C CYS A 130 -3.85 -3.02 0.35
N ARG A 131 -5.11 -2.94 0.79
CA ARG A 131 -6.20 -2.29 0.06
C ARG A 131 -6.71 -1.10 0.84
N TYR A 132 -7.05 -0.04 0.12
CA TYR A 132 -7.41 1.26 0.70
C TYR A 132 -8.72 1.79 0.14
N LEU A 133 -9.51 2.44 0.97
CA LEU A 133 -10.71 3.18 0.55
C LEU A 133 -10.78 4.52 1.27
N PRO A 134 -11.14 5.58 0.58
CA PRO A 134 -11.13 5.71 -0.89
C PRO A 134 -9.74 5.47 -1.47
N ALA A 135 -9.67 5.11 -2.74
CA ALA A 135 -8.39 4.88 -3.42
C ALA A 135 -7.57 6.16 -3.46
N GLY A 136 -6.28 6.02 -3.24
CA GLY A 136 -5.34 7.12 -3.38
C GLY A 136 -4.72 7.19 -4.76
N ASN A 137 -3.64 7.94 -4.87
CA ASN A 137 -2.87 8.10 -6.11
C ASN A 137 -3.73 8.55 -7.28
N VAL A 138 -4.54 9.58 -7.03
CA VAL A 138 -5.47 10.14 -8.02
C VAL A 138 -4.74 11.24 -8.79
N VAL A 139 -4.63 11.04 -10.10
CA VAL A 139 -3.97 12.00 -10.99
C VAL A 139 -4.64 13.36 -10.88
N GLY A 140 -3.82 14.41 -10.76
CA GLY A 140 -4.29 15.79 -10.66
C GLY A 140 -4.46 16.31 -9.26
N THR A 141 -4.34 15.46 -8.25
CA THR A 141 -4.45 15.88 -6.84
C THR A 141 -3.16 16.58 -6.41
N MET A 142 -3.31 17.74 -5.77
CA MET A 142 -2.17 18.46 -5.22
C MET A 142 -1.81 17.89 -3.86
N LEU A 143 -0.55 17.48 -3.69
CA LEU A 143 0.01 16.99 -2.44
C LEU A 143 1.02 18.00 -1.91
N ARG A 144 1.04 18.17 -0.59
CA ARG A 144 2.00 19.05 0.06
C ARG A 144 3.23 18.32 0.61
#